data_7b9c2e066537a21214d185407ee73e9e
#
_entry.id   7b9c2e066537a21214d185407ee73e9e
#
_cell.length_a   1.000
_cell.length_b   1.000
_cell.length_c   1.000
_cell.angle_alpha   90.00
_cell.angle_beta   90.00
_cell.angle_gamma   90.00
#
_symmetry.space_group_name_H-M   'P 1'
#
loop_
_entity.id
_entity.type
_entity.pdbx_description
1 polymer ?
#
loop_
_entity_poly.entity_id
_entity_poly.type
_entity_poly.pdbx_seq_one_letter_code
_entity_poly.pdbx_strand_id
1 'polypeptide(L)'
;MFRRGSDGQVRFLLIRDSYQNWGFPKGHLEVGEPPAEAARREVAEETGLKELVLHGPIKVIDWYFRFRGKTIHKYCHFFLFESRRGDPVPEEGEGITACVWHPLDDARRTVSYDNARDVLHQAADMQQVLVQT
;
A
#
# COMPACT_ATOMS: atom_id res chain seq x y z
N MET A 1 -0.99 4.06 1.45
CA MET A 1 -1.25 5.37 0.79
C MET A 1 -2.52 5.97 1.35
N PHE A 2 -2.51 7.26 1.60
CA PHE A 2 -3.70 7.95 2.09
C PHE A 2 -3.99 9.20 1.27
N ARG A 3 -5.22 9.71 1.43
CA ARG A 3 -5.70 10.95 0.82
C ARG A 3 -6.63 11.64 1.80
N ARG A 4 -6.53 12.97 1.87
CA ARG A 4 -7.52 13.78 2.59
C ARG A 4 -8.55 14.26 1.58
N GLY A 5 -9.81 13.89 1.78
CA GLY A 5 -10.90 14.32 0.92
C GLY A 5 -11.29 15.78 1.13
N SER A 6 -12.12 16.31 0.24
CA SER A 6 -12.66 17.67 0.34
C SER A 6 -13.52 17.85 1.61
N ASP A 7 -14.06 16.76 2.15
CA ASP A 7 -14.80 16.73 3.40
C ASP A 7 -13.90 16.72 4.65
N GLY A 8 -12.58 16.76 4.47
CA GLY A 8 -11.59 16.68 5.55
C GLY A 8 -11.31 15.26 6.06
N GLN A 9 -12.04 14.27 5.57
CA GLN A 9 -11.86 12.89 6.00
C GLN A 9 -10.66 12.25 5.32
N VAL A 10 -9.85 11.52 6.10
CA VAL A 10 -8.71 10.75 5.59
C VAL A 10 -9.19 9.37 5.15
N ARG A 11 -8.75 8.96 3.96
CA ARG A 11 -9.04 7.64 3.41
C ARG A 11 -7.75 6.96 3.02
N PHE A 12 -7.76 5.64 3.08
CA PHE A 12 -6.63 4.79 2.73
C PHE A 12 -6.97 3.97 1.49
N LEU A 13 -5.99 3.84 0.59
CA LEU A 13 -6.20 3.09 -0.66
C LEU A 13 -5.98 1.61 -0.43
N LEU A 14 -6.99 0.82 -0.76
CA LEU A 14 -6.88 -0.63 -0.82
C LEU A 14 -6.99 -1.10 -2.26
N ILE A 15 -6.24 -2.13 -2.59
CA ILE A 15 -6.33 -2.81 -3.89
C ILE A 15 -6.77 -4.25 -3.67
N ARG A 16 -7.51 -4.78 -4.65
CA ARG A 16 -7.92 -6.18 -4.67
C ARG A 16 -7.13 -6.90 -5.75
N ASP A 17 -6.54 -8.04 -5.40
CA ASP A 17 -5.82 -8.88 -6.36
C ASP A 17 -6.75 -9.86 -7.07
N SER A 18 -6.18 -10.65 -8.00
CA SER A 18 -6.94 -11.63 -8.79
C SER A 18 -7.46 -12.81 -7.96
N TYR A 19 -7.00 -12.99 -6.73
CA TYR A 19 -7.48 -14.00 -5.78
C TYR A 19 -8.54 -13.46 -4.83
N GLN A 20 -9.06 -12.24 -5.07
CA GLN A 20 -10.08 -11.58 -4.26
C GLN A 20 -9.57 -11.12 -2.89
N ASN A 21 -8.26 -10.98 -2.72
CA ASN A 21 -7.67 -10.49 -1.47
C ASN A 21 -7.45 -8.99 -1.54
N TRP A 22 -7.76 -8.31 -0.44
CA TRP A 22 -7.57 -6.88 -0.29
C TRP A 22 -6.31 -6.58 0.52
N GLY A 23 -5.52 -5.66 0.02
CA GLY A 23 -4.29 -5.20 0.68
C GLY A 23 -3.86 -3.86 0.13
N PHE A 24 -2.56 -3.59 0.19
CA PHE A 24 -1.98 -2.33 -0.25
C PHE A 24 -1.14 -2.52 -1.51
N PRO A 25 -1.00 -1.45 -2.34
CA PRO A 25 -0.02 -1.49 -3.41
C PRO A 25 1.35 -1.82 -2.86
N LYS A 26 1.99 -2.83 -3.42
CA LYS A 26 3.30 -3.30 -2.98
C LYS A 26 3.98 -4.05 -4.12
N GLY A 27 5.29 -4.22 -4.02
CA GLY A 27 6.01 -4.98 -5.02
C GLY A 27 7.40 -5.35 -4.58
N HIS A 28 8.14 -5.93 -5.51
CA HIS A 28 9.48 -6.43 -5.26
C HIS A 28 10.52 -5.38 -5.61
N LEU A 29 11.61 -5.36 -4.81
CA LEU A 29 12.79 -4.58 -5.14
C LEU A 29 13.46 -5.14 -6.40
N GLU A 30 13.80 -4.26 -7.33
CA GLU A 30 14.71 -4.58 -8.41
C GLU A 30 16.14 -4.37 -7.93
N VAL A 31 17.09 -5.05 -8.59
CA VAL A 31 18.52 -4.95 -8.22
C VAL A 31 18.97 -3.49 -8.26
N GLY A 32 19.55 -3.03 -7.15
CA GLY A 32 20.07 -1.67 -7.05
C GLY A 32 19.01 -0.60 -6.79
N GLU A 33 17.74 -0.98 -6.67
CA GLU A 33 16.65 -0.03 -6.44
C GLU A 33 16.46 0.23 -4.95
N PRO A 34 16.49 1.50 -4.49
CA PRO A 34 16.15 1.81 -3.10
C PRO A 34 14.71 1.41 -2.77
N PRO A 35 14.42 0.93 -1.55
CA PRO A 35 13.05 0.50 -1.19
C PRO A 35 11.96 1.53 -1.43
N ALA A 36 12.20 2.80 -1.12
CA ALA A 36 11.20 3.85 -1.33
C ALA A 36 10.90 4.08 -2.81
N GLU A 37 11.91 3.99 -3.66
CA GLU A 37 11.73 4.12 -5.11
C GLU A 37 10.97 2.92 -5.68
N ALA A 38 11.27 1.71 -5.18
CA ALA A 38 10.52 0.50 -5.55
C ALA A 38 9.04 0.64 -5.17
N ALA A 39 8.76 1.12 -3.96
CA ALA A 39 7.38 1.32 -3.50
C ALA A 39 6.64 2.34 -4.38
N ARG A 40 7.29 3.45 -4.71
CA ARG A 40 6.72 4.48 -5.59
C ARG A 40 6.41 3.92 -6.98
N ARG A 41 7.36 3.19 -7.54
CA ARG A 41 7.21 2.55 -8.85
C ARG A 41 6.04 1.57 -8.87
N GLU A 42 5.94 0.71 -7.87
CA GLU A 42 4.87 -0.29 -7.78
C GLU A 42 3.49 0.35 -7.62
N VAL A 43 3.38 1.43 -6.82
CA VAL A 43 2.12 2.16 -6.72
C VAL A 43 1.70 2.70 -8.09
N ALA A 44 2.63 3.29 -8.84
CA ALA A 44 2.35 3.82 -10.18
C ALA A 44 1.94 2.71 -11.15
N GLU A 45 2.62 1.57 -11.13
CA GLU A 45 2.31 0.44 -12.00
C GLU A 45 0.95 -0.19 -11.68
N GLU A 46 0.61 -0.32 -10.40
CA GLU A 46 -0.61 -1.00 -9.97
C GLU A 46 -1.85 -0.11 -10.01
N THR A 47 -1.70 1.19 -9.80
CA THR A 47 -2.84 2.11 -9.63
C THR A 47 -2.83 3.31 -10.57
N GLY A 48 -1.73 3.58 -11.27
CA GLY A 48 -1.57 4.75 -12.12
C GLY A 48 -1.33 6.05 -11.38
N LEU A 49 -1.30 6.07 -10.04
CA LEU A 49 -1.05 7.27 -9.26
C LEU A 49 0.44 7.57 -9.22
N LYS A 50 0.82 8.77 -9.67
CA LYS A 50 2.23 9.19 -9.82
C LYS A 50 2.62 10.38 -8.96
N GLU A 51 1.68 11.27 -8.67
CA GLU A 51 1.94 12.47 -7.85
C GLU A 51 1.82 12.12 -6.38
N LEU A 52 2.89 11.58 -5.80
CA LEU A 52 2.92 11.06 -4.45
C LEU A 52 3.91 11.83 -3.59
N VAL A 53 3.49 12.14 -2.36
CA VAL A 53 4.37 12.73 -1.34
C VAL A 53 4.78 11.62 -0.38
N LEU A 54 6.07 11.37 -0.25
CA LEU A 54 6.60 10.37 0.68
C LEU A 54 6.72 10.98 2.07
N HIS A 55 6.06 10.37 3.05
CA HIS A 55 6.13 10.78 4.45
C HIS A 55 7.08 9.95 5.30
N GLY A 56 7.44 8.75 4.87
CA GLY A 56 8.43 7.94 5.54
C GLY A 56 8.10 6.45 5.56
N PRO A 57 9.01 5.64 6.11
CA PRO A 57 8.78 4.20 6.21
C PRO A 57 7.77 3.88 7.31
N ILE A 58 6.93 2.89 7.06
CA ILE A 58 5.97 2.39 8.03
C ILE A 58 6.55 1.16 8.73
N LYS A 59 6.82 0.11 7.95
CA LYS A 59 7.20 -1.18 8.51
C LYS A 59 7.76 -2.08 7.41
N VAL A 60 8.64 -2.99 7.78
CA VAL A 60 9.06 -4.11 6.93
C VAL A 60 8.35 -5.35 7.45
N ILE A 61 7.65 -6.06 6.60
CA ILE A 61 7.11 -7.38 6.92
C ILE A 61 7.83 -8.43 6.10
N ASP A 62 7.90 -9.64 6.62
CA ASP A 62 8.57 -10.73 5.97
C ASP A 62 7.79 -12.02 6.16
N TRP A 63 7.97 -12.94 5.22
CA TRP A 63 7.36 -14.26 5.31
C TRP A 63 8.17 -15.24 4.51
N TYR A 64 7.94 -16.54 4.77
CA TYR A 64 8.58 -17.64 4.07
C TYR A 64 7.54 -18.36 3.22
N PHE A 65 7.97 -18.82 2.05
CA PHE A 65 7.15 -19.70 1.22
C PHE A 65 8.04 -20.68 0.47
N ARG A 66 7.43 -21.77 -0.02
CA ARG A 66 8.16 -22.77 -0.80
C ARG A 66 7.87 -22.57 -2.28
N PHE A 67 8.94 -22.59 -3.06
CA PHE A 67 8.86 -22.49 -4.51
C PHE A 67 9.89 -23.42 -5.13
N ARG A 68 9.43 -24.38 -5.94
CA ARG A 68 10.28 -25.37 -6.62
C ARG A 68 11.22 -26.09 -5.64
N GLY A 69 10.70 -26.52 -4.51
CA GLY A 69 11.43 -27.27 -3.49
C GLY A 69 12.38 -26.44 -2.63
N LYS A 70 12.45 -25.11 -2.83
CA LYS A 70 13.27 -24.21 -2.03
C LYS A 70 12.43 -23.37 -1.11
N THR A 71 12.92 -23.09 0.08
CA THR A 71 12.32 -22.13 0.99
C THR A 71 12.81 -20.73 0.61
N ILE A 72 11.87 -19.83 0.32
CA ILE A 72 12.17 -18.46 -0.05
C ILE A 72 11.70 -17.54 1.06
N HIS A 73 12.59 -16.62 1.48
CA HIS A 73 12.29 -15.58 2.46
C HIS A 73 12.03 -14.27 1.72
N LYS A 74 10.83 -13.73 1.84
CA LYS A 74 10.46 -12.45 1.22
C LYS A 74 10.33 -11.35 2.24
N TYR A 75 10.74 -10.16 1.83
CA TYR A 75 10.60 -8.92 2.58
C TYR A 75 9.73 -7.95 1.78
N CYS A 76 8.85 -7.24 2.47
CA CYS A 76 8.09 -6.15 1.86
C CYS A 76 8.24 -4.89 2.71
N HIS A 77 8.73 -3.82 2.10
CA HIS A 77 8.90 -2.51 2.73
C HIS A 77 7.67 -1.66 2.45
N PHE A 78 6.98 -1.25 3.50
CA PHE A 78 5.84 -0.35 3.38
C PHE A 78 6.22 1.07 3.74
N PHE A 79 5.77 2.01 2.91
CA PHE A 79 6.00 3.44 3.10
C PHE A 79 4.68 4.18 3.11
N LEU A 80 4.63 5.29 3.85
CA LEU A 80 3.45 6.15 3.85
C LEU A 80 3.58 7.17 2.74
N PHE A 81 2.69 7.08 1.76
CA PHE A 81 2.55 8.06 0.69
C PHE A 81 1.24 8.78 0.82
N GLU A 82 1.25 10.04 0.47
CA GLU A 82 0.04 10.85 0.32
C GLU A 82 -0.21 11.10 -1.16
N SER A 83 -1.44 10.80 -1.61
CA SER A 83 -1.90 11.09 -2.96
C SER A 83 -2.92 12.22 -2.89
N ARG A 84 -2.63 13.37 -3.50
CA ARG A 84 -3.51 14.54 -3.46
C ARG A 84 -4.40 14.67 -4.67
N ARG A 85 -4.08 13.98 -5.75
CA ARG A 85 -4.76 14.09 -7.05
C ARG A 85 -4.82 12.76 -7.76
N GLY A 86 -5.72 12.71 -8.73
CA GLY A 86 -5.86 11.60 -9.64
C GLY A 86 -6.77 10.51 -9.10
N ASP A 87 -7.34 9.77 -10.02
CA ASP A 87 -8.17 8.62 -9.68
C ASP A 87 -7.36 7.34 -9.92
N PRO A 88 -7.35 6.43 -8.95
CA PRO A 88 -6.65 5.16 -9.17
C PRO A 88 -7.40 4.32 -10.20
N VAL A 89 -6.64 3.71 -11.09
CA VAL A 89 -7.18 2.79 -12.09
C VAL A 89 -6.51 1.43 -11.87
N PRO A 90 -7.27 0.38 -11.58
CA PRO A 90 -6.69 -0.93 -11.37
C PRO A 90 -6.01 -1.42 -12.64
N GLU A 91 -4.75 -1.85 -12.53
CA GLU A 91 -3.99 -2.35 -13.66
C GLU A 91 -4.13 -3.87 -13.73
N GLU A 92 -4.93 -4.35 -14.68
CA GLU A 92 -5.20 -5.78 -14.82
C GLU A 92 -3.95 -6.57 -15.16
N GLY A 93 -3.02 -6.00 -15.93
CA GLY A 93 -1.75 -6.64 -16.23
C GLY A 93 -0.87 -6.91 -15.03
N GLU A 94 -1.09 -6.16 -13.94
CA GLU A 94 -0.41 -6.35 -12.65
C GLU A 94 -1.24 -7.22 -11.69
N GLY A 95 -2.35 -7.77 -12.14
CA GLY A 95 -3.21 -8.62 -11.32
C GLY A 95 -4.12 -7.85 -10.36
N ILE A 96 -4.36 -6.57 -10.61
CA ILE A 96 -5.20 -5.72 -9.76
C ILE A 96 -6.59 -5.62 -10.37
N THR A 97 -7.63 -5.96 -9.60
CA THR A 97 -9.01 -5.98 -10.06
C THR A 97 -9.86 -4.83 -9.53
N ALA A 98 -9.42 -4.15 -8.46
CA ALA A 98 -10.11 -3.01 -7.90
C ALA A 98 -9.17 -2.12 -7.10
N CYS A 99 -9.47 -0.83 -7.06
CA CYS A 99 -8.80 0.17 -6.22
C CYS A 99 -9.89 0.99 -5.54
N VAL A 100 -9.90 1.03 -4.20
CA VAL A 100 -10.95 1.73 -3.46
C VAL A 100 -10.35 2.51 -2.29
N TRP A 101 -10.78 3.76 -2.15
CA TRP A 101 -10.46 4.60 -0.99
C TRP A 101 -11.44 4.30 0.13
N HIS A 102 -10.92 3.95 1.31
CA HIS A 102 -11.74 3.62 2.48
C HIS A 102 -11.36 4.49 3.68
N PRO A 103 -12.34 4.95 4.49
CA PRO A 103 -12.04 5.44 5.83
C PRO A 103 -11.36 4.34 6.66
N LEU A 104 -10.64 4.74 7.70
CA LEU A 104 -9.83 3.81 8.49
C LEU A 104 -10.61 2.57 8.97
N ASP A 105 -11.82 2.77 9.51
CA ASP A 105 -12.59 1.65 10.05
C ASP A 105 -13.00 0.66 8.96
N ASP A 106 -13.40 1.16 7.80
CA ASP A 106 -13.77 0.31 6.66
C ASP A 106 -12.53 -0.39 6.10
N ALA A 107 -11.41 0.31 6.00
CA ALA A 107 -10.15 -0.26 5.53
C ALA A 107 -9.72 -1.40 6.46
N ARG A 108 -9.80 -1.20 7.77
CA ARG A 108 -9.42 -2.21 8.76
C ARG A 108 -10.26 -3.48 8.63
N ARG A 109 -11.57 -3.34 8.36
CA ARG A 109 -12.45 -4.49 8.17
C ARG A 109 -12.24 -5.19 6.82
N THR A 110 -11.78 -4.46 5.82
CA THR A 110 -11.68 -4.96 4.44
C THR A 110 -10.39 -5.72 4.16
N VAL A 111 -9.25 -5.29 4.73
CA VAL A 111 -7.96 -5.96 4.47
C VAL A 111 -8.03 -7.44 4.85
N SER A 112 -7.45 -8.28 4.00
CA SER A 112 -7.56 -9.74 4.11
C SER A 112 -6.59 -10.36 5.10
N TYR A 113 -5.52 -9.66 5.49
CA TYR A 113 -4.43 -10.23 6.28
C TYR A 113 -4.17 -9.42 7.55
N ASP A 114 -3.86 -10.11 8.66
CA ASP A 114 -3.57 -9.45 9.93
C ASP A 114 -2.32 -8.57 9.88
N ASN A 115 -1.29 -8.99 9.14
CA ASN A 115 -0.09 -8.16 8.98
C ASN A 115 -0.38 -6.87 8.22
N ALA A 116 -1.34 -6.89 7.30
CA ALA A 116 -1.80 -5.67 6.62
C ALA A 116 -2.56 -4.74 7.56
N ARG A 117 -3.32 -5.29 8.53
CA ARG A 117 -3.97 -4.47 9.55
C ARG A 117 -2.95 -3.74 10.42
N ASP A 118 -1.86 -4.40 10.79
CA ASP A 118 -0.78 -3.77 11.55
C ASP A 118 -0.15 -2.61 10.78
N VAL A 119 0.11 -2.81 9.50
CA VAL A 119 0.64 -1.74 8.62
C VAL A 119 -0.35 -0.57 8.56
N LEU A 120 -1.63 -0.86 8.42
CA LEU A 120 -2.68 0.17 8.36
C LEU A 120 -2.74 0.98 9.66
N HIS A 121 -2.68 0.33 10.82
CA HIS A 121 -2.69 1.01 12.11
C HIS A 121 -1.49 1.93 12.27
N GLN A 122 -0.30 1.48 11.89
CA GLN A 122 0.90 2.31 11.95
C GLN A 122 0.82 3.48 10.97
N ALA A 123 0.28 3.25 9.78
CA ALA A 123 0.08 4.32 8.79
C ALA A 123 -0.89 5.37 9.33
N ALA A 124 -1.97 4.95 9.98
CA ALA A 124 -2.95 5.86 10.56
C ALA A 124 -2.34 6.70 11.69
N ASP A 125 -1.54 6.09 12.56
CA ASP A 125 -0.84 6.80 13.63
C ASP A 125 0.13 7.84 13.07
N MET A 126 0.90 7.49 12.04
CA MET A 126 1.82 8.41 11.38
C MET A 126 1.06 9.58 10.75
N GLN A 127 -0.07 9.30 10.11
CA GLN A 127 -0.88 10.34 9.46
C GLN A 127 -1.44 11.32 10.50
N GLN A 128 -1.86 10.86 11.67
CA GLN A 128 -2.36 11.73 12.74
C GLN A 128 -1.28 12.69 13.24
N VAL A 129 -0.04 12.21 13.37
CA VAL A 129 1.08 13.06 13.79
C VAL A 129 1.31 14.19 12.76
N LEU A 130 1.18 13.90 11.47
CA LEU A 130 1.32 14.92 10.43
C LEU A 130 0.28 16.03 10.54
N VAL A 131 -0.94 15.69 10.96
CA VAL A 131 -2.03 16.67 11.14
C VAL A 131 -1.76 17.58 12.33
N GLN A 132 -1.08 17.08 13.36
CA GLN A 132 -0.78 17.83 14.58
C GLN A 132 0.42 18.77 14.45
N THR A 133 1.20 18.64 13.40
CA THR A 133 2.35 19.52 13.15
C THR A 133 1.98 20.66 12.22
#